data_4c69400ec53f3c192bf9fbf00a013ae0
#
_entry.id   4c69400ec53f3c192bf9fbf00a013ae0
#
_cell.length_a   1.000
_cell.length_b   1.000
_cell.length_c   1.000
_cell.angle_alpha   90.00
_cell.angle_beta   90.00
_cell.angle_gamma   90.00
#
_symmetry.space_group_name_H-M   'P 1'
#
loop_
_entity.id
_entity.type
_entity.pdbx_description
1 polymer ?
#
loop_
_entity_poly.entity_id
_entity_poly.type
_entity_poly.pdbx_seq_one_letter_code
_entity_poly.pdbx_strand_id
1 'polypeptide(L)'
;MSFESERCSLQPMSSVDRRDFVKGALIGGFAAATIPVSATTIQTSSESLEAGEVAIPIGQEKLPAYRARPLTGGDWPLVIVVQEIFGVHEHIRDVCRRLAKLGAYAIAPELFFRQGNPGAVTDMQTLMRDIVARVPDAQVMSDLDATLAWSRGEGATGKAGITGFCWGGRITWLYAAHSDAIAAGVAWYGRLVGQASELQPVHPVDVAARLRAPVLGLYAGEDAGIPQDSVAAMRSALQAEGVSAAARGSSITVYPQAKHGFHADYRAAYRPEDAVPAFVAACAFLRQHGLALQNPV
;
A
#
# COMPACT_ATOMS: atom_id res chain seq x y z
N MET A 1 -53.05 -34.29 40.07
CA MET A 1 -52.38 -33.01 39.75
C MET A 1 -51.08 -33.37 39.09
N SER A 2 -51.05 -33.37 37.75
CA SER A 2 -49.88 -33.68 36.92
C SER A 2 -49.20 -32.36 36.50
N PHE A 3 -47.95 -32.27 36.76
CA PHE A 3 -47.11 -31.19 36.26
C PHE A 3 -46.56 -31.57 34.85
N GLU A 4 -47.07 -30.93 33.84
CA GLU A 4 -46.46 -30.96 32.49
C GLU A 4 -45.21 -30.08 32.46
N SER A 5 -44.10 -30.67 32.07
CA SER A 5 -42.83 -30.00 31.84
C SER A 5 -42.80 -29.44 30.40
N GLU A 6 -42.85 -28.13 30.28
CA GLU A 6 -42.59 -27.45 29.02
C GLU A 6 -41.11 -27.65 28.61
N ARG A 7 -40.89 -28.39 27.54
CA ARG A 7 -39.59 -28.46 26.87
C ARG A 7 -39.45 -27.25 25.95
N CYS A 8 -38.63 -26.32 26.36
CA CYS A 8 -38.13 -25.24 25.48
C CYS A 8 -37.24 -25.87 24.38
N SER A 9 -37.74 -25.92 23.15
CA SER A 9 -37.01 -26.37 22.00
C SER A 9 -36.10 -25.23 21.52
N LEU A 10 -34.80 -25.30 21.82
CA LEU A 10 -33.78 -24.49 21.20
C LEU A 10 -33.65 -24.92 19.74
N GLN A 11 -34.08 -24.07 18.80
CA GLN A 11 -33.79 -24.25 17.40
C GLN A 11 -32.27 -24.03 17.18
N PRO A 12 -31.59 -24.86 16.36
CA PRO A 12 -30.19 -24.65 16.04
C PRO A 12 -30.07 -23.38 15.22
N MET A 13 -29.20 -22.45 15.67
CA MET A 13 -28.80 -21.30 14.92
C MET A 13 -28.21 -21.76 13.58
N SER A 14 -28.74 -21.24 12.48
CA SER A 14 -28.21 -21.46 11.13
C SER A 14 -26.73 -21.16 11.10
N SER A 15 -25.95 -22.09 10.57
CA SER A 15 -24.52 -21.93 10.34
C SER A 15 -24.30 -20.71 9.44
N VAL A 16 -23.86 -19.62 10.02
CA VAL A 16 -23.30 -18.49 9.24
C VAL A 16 -22.09 -19.04 8.49
N ASP A 17 -22.14 -18.99 7.18
CA ASP A 17 -21.07 -19.52 6.34
C ASP A 17 -19.78 -18.76 6.69
N ARG A 18 -18.70 -19.51 7.00
CA ARG A 18 -17.38 -18.92 7.29
C ARG A 18 -16.92 -17.93 6.21
N ARG A 19 -17.39 -18.10 4.97
CA ARG A 19 -17.14 -17.21 3.85
C ARG A 19 -17.81 -15.84 4.00
N ASP A 20 -19.03 -15.78 4.53
CA ASP A 20 -19.75 -14.53 4.74
C ASP A 20 -19.25 -13.79 5.97
N PHE A 21 -18.78 -14.51 6.99
CA PHE A 21 -18.11 -13.91 8.15
C PHE A 21 -16.77 -13.26 7.76
N VAL A 22 -15.96 -13.91 6.92
CA VAL A 22 -14.68 -13.36 6.43
C VAL A 22 -14.93 -12.15 5.51
N LYS A 23 -15.95 -12.18 4.63
CA LYS A 23 -16.32 -11.03 3.80
C LYS A 23 -16.85 -9.86 4.64
N GLY A 24 -17.68 -10.12 5.64
CA GLY A 24 -18.20 -9.11 6.54
C GLY A 24 -17.14 -8.47 7.41
N ALA A 25 -16.17 -9.24 7.92
CA ALA A 25 -15.05 -8.74 8.72
C ALA A 25 -14.07 -7.90 7.88
N LEU A 26 -13.81 -8.28 6.62
CA LEU A 26 -12.98 -7.48 5.70
C LEU A 26 -13.62 -6.12 5.40
N ILE A 27 -14.92 -6.10 5.08
CA ILE A 27 -15.64 -4.85 4.79
C ILE A 27 -15.79 -4.00 6.06
N GLY A 28 -16.12 -4.59 7.19
CA GLY A 28 -16.30 -3.90 8.47
C GLY A 28 -15.01 -3.30 9.02
N GLY A 29 -13.88 -4.02 8.92
CA GLY A 29 -12.56 -3.54 9.35
C GLY A 29 -12.07 -2.36 8.49
N PHE A 30 -12.29 -2.40 7.18
CA PHE A 30 -11.96 -1.29 6.28
C PHE A 30 -12.89 -0.09 6.48
N ALA A 31 -14.21 -0.30 6.63
CA ALA A 31 -15.16 0.80 6.82
C ALA A 31 -14.89 1.58 8.11
N ALA A 32 -14.57 0.91 9.22
CA ALA A 32 -14.22 1.59 10.48
C ALA A 32 -12.92 2.41 10.38
N ALA A 33 -11.98 1.99 9.51
CA ALA A 33 -10.73 2.71 9.28
C ALA A 33 -10.87 3.92 8.33
N THR A 34 -12.03 4.10 7.68
CA THR A 34 -12.24 5.08 6.61
C THR A 34 -13.04 6.31 7.01
N ILE A 35 -13.49 6.43 8.25
CA ILE A 35 -14.17 7.64 8.74
C ILE A 35 -13.13 8.78 8.75
N PRO A 36 -13.29 9.83 7.94
CA PRO A 36 -12.36 10.96 7.97
C PRO A 36 -12.47 11.66 9.33
N VAL A 37 -11.38 11.70 10.07
CA VAL A 37 -11.25 12.56 11.23
C VAL A 37 -10.68 13.88 10.74
N SER A 38 -11.51 14.92 10.73
CA SER A 38 -11.05 16.28 10.50
C SER A 38 -10.18 16.71 11.68
N ALA A 39 -9.04 17.28 11.44
CA ALA A 39 -8.43 18.40 12.13
C ALA A 39 -6.90 18.42 12.21
N THR A 40 -6.15 17.34 11.98
CA THR A 40 -4.69 17.40 12.09
C THR A 40 -3.98 16.63 10.98
N THR A 41 -4.49 16.74 9.74
CA THR A 41 -3.76 16.23 8.58
C THR A 41 -2.45 16.98 8.45
N ILE A 42 -1.34 16.27 8.45
CA ILE A 42 -0.02 16.85 8.23
C ILE A 42 0.00 17.43 6.81
N GLN A 43 0.40 18.68 6.68
CA GLN A 43 0.57 19.36 5.40
C GLN A 43 2.03 19.78 5.23
N THR A 44 2.76 19.02 4.44
CA THR A 44 4.15 19.37 4.08
C THR A 44 4.13 20.52 3.07
N SER A 45 4.83 21.61 3.39
CA SER A 45 4.97 22.77 2.50
C SER A 45 5.62 22.35 1.18
N SER A 46 5.09 22.89 0.07
CA SER A 46 5.72 22.78 -1.26
C SER A 46 6.84 23.80 -1.50
N GLU A 47 7.18 24.64 -0.52
CA GLU A 47 8.30 25.57 -0.63
C GLU A 47 9.59 24.79 -0.98
N SER A 48 10.38 25.31 -1.95
CA SER A 48 11.58 24.68 -2.50
C SER A 48 11.33 23.34 -3.20
N LEU A 49 10.08 23.01 -3.53
CA LEU A 49 9.68 21.85 -4.32
C LEU A 49 9.01 22.28 -5.62
N GLU A 50 9.20 21.51 -6.66
CA GLU A 50 8.31 21.47 -7.81
C GLU A 50 7.30 20.34 -7.57
N ALA A 51 6.05 20.70 -7.28
CA ALA A 51 5.00 19.77 -6.89
C ALA A 51 3.69 20.08 -7.63
N GLY A 52 3.05 19.05 -8.17
CA GLY A 52 1.78 19.20 -8.90
C GLY A 52 1.39 17.99 -9.73
N GLU A 53 0.28 18.14 -10.43
CA GLU A 53 -0.24 17.13 -11.33
C GLU A 53 0.60 17.05 -12.60
N VAL A 54 0.83 15.82 -13.07
CA VAL A 54 1.49 15.50 -14.33
C VAL A 54 0.69 14.43 -15.06
N ALA A 55 0.98 14.24 -16.35
CA ALA A 55 0.33 13.23 -17.18
C ALA A 55 1.38 12.38 -17.89
N ILE A 56 1.44 11.11 -17.55
CA ILE A 56 2.40 10.14 -18.09
C ILE A 56 1.81 9.54 -19.37
N PRO A 57 2.48 9.66 -20.55
CA PRO A 57 2.01 9.02 -21.76
C PRO A 57 2.06 7.48 -21.67
N ILE A 58 0.94 6.81 -21.94
CA ILE A 58 0.83 5.36 -22.05
C ILE A 58 0.07 5.00 -23.33
N GLY A 59 0.78 4.70 -24.39
CA GLY A 59 0.16 4.49 -25.70
C GLY A 59 -0.65 5.71 -26.15
N GLN A 60 -1.97 5.56 -26.30
CA GLN A 60 -2.88 6.63 -26.65
C GLN A 60 -3.49 7.36 -25.43
N GLU A 61 -3.24 6.85 -24.24
CA GLU A 61 -3.78 7.39 -22.99
C GLU A 61 -2.76 8.27 -22.25
N LYS A 62 -3.24 9.00 -21.26
CA LYS A 62 -2.41 9.76 -20.32
C LYS A 62 -2.77 9.34 -18.91
N LEU A 63 -1.86 8.65 -18.24
CA LEU A 63 -2.00 8.30 -16.83
C LEU A 63 -1.80 9.56 -15.98
N PRO A 64 -2.81 10.03 -15.25
CA PRO A 64 -2.65 11.13 -14.32
C PRO A 64 -1.71 10.70 -13.17
N ALA A 65 -0.89 11.62 -12.69
CA ALA A 65 -0.03 11.38 -11.53
C ALA A 65 0.22 12.69 -10.77
N TYR A 66 0.49 12.58 -9.48
CA TYR A 66 1.04 13.70 -8.70
C TYR A 66 2.54 13.49 -8.53
N ARG A 67 3.30 14.54 -8.79
CA ARG A 67 4.76 14.55 -8.64
C ARG A 67 5.19 15.59 -7.63
N ALA A 68 6.23 15.29 -6.84
CA ALA A 68 6.99 16.26 -6.06
C ALA A 68 8.47 15.96 -6.15
N ARG A 69 9.30 16.99 -6.40
CA ARG A 69 10.77 16.88 -6.43
C ARG A 69 11.41 18.17 -5.89
N PRO A 70 12.67 18.14 -5.49
CA PRO A 70 13.40 19.39 -5.20
C PRO A 70 13.39 20.33 -6.42
N LEU A 71 13.28 21.64 -6.16
CA LEU A 71 13.24 22.65 -7.21
C LEU A 71 14.57 22.76 -7.97
N THR A 72 15.66 22.42 -7.29
CA THR A 72 17.04 22.48 -7.83
C THR A 72 17.72 21.13 -7.69
N GLY A 73 18.72 20.89 -8.52
CA GLY A 73 19.47 19.63 -8.56
C GLY A 73 19.12 18.78 -9.77
N GLY A 74 19.41 17.50 -9.68
CA GLY A 74 19.20 16.46 -10.70
C GLY A 74 19.69 15.12 -10.16
N ASP A 75 19.61 14.07 -10.98
CA ASP A 75 19.98 12.70 -10.59
C ASP A 75 19.28 12.23 -9.31
N TRP A 76 18.04 12.73 -9.10
CA TRP A 76 17.27 12.40 -7.91
C TRP A 76 17.00 10.89 -7.81
N PRO A 77 17.08 10.30 -6.60
CA PRO A 77 16.51 8.99 -6.38
C PRO A 77 15.01 9.02 -6.66
N LEU A 78 14.50 8.04 -7.39
CA LEU A 78 13.07 7.90 -7.67
C LEU A 78 12.38 7.15 -6.53
N VAL A 79 11.26 7.66 -6.03
CA VAL A 79 10.35 6.91 -5.18
C VAL A 79 8.95 6.94 -5.80
N ILE A 80 8.49 5.78 -6.27
CA ILE A 80 7.09 5.61 -6.69
C ILE A 80 6.24 5.39 -5.45
N VAL A 81 5.19 6.20 -5.28
CA VAL A 81 4.25 6.11 -4.16
C VAL A 81 2.94 5.53 -4.65
N VAL A 82 2.59 4.34 -4.17
CA VAL A 82 1.36 3.64 -4.57
C VAL A 82 0.24 3.96 -3.61
N GLN A 83 -0.85 4.46 -4.17
CA GLN A 83 -2.05 4.92 -3.49
C GLN A 83 -2.74 3.83 -2.66
N GLU A 84 -3.63 4.27 -1.78
CA GLU A 84 -4.65 3.45 -1.13
C GLU A 84 -5.85 3.21 -2.07
N ILE A 85 -6.94 2.62 -1.57
CA ILE A 85 -8.17 2.42 -2.36
C ILE A 85 -8.89 3.74 -2.74
N PHE A 86 -8.48 4.87 -2.18
CA PHE A 86 -9.09 6.19 -2.39
C PHE A 86 -8.41 7.03 -3.47
N GLY A 87 -7.48 6.45 -4.25
CA GLY A 87 -6.72 7.18 -5.26
C GLY A 87 -5.59 8.03 -4.68
N VAL A 88 -5.04 8.92 -5.49
CA VAL A 88 -3.97 9.86 -5.11
C VAL A 88 -4.58 11.09 -4.42
N HIS A 89 -5.18 10.86 -3.24
CA HIS A 89 -5.74 11.91 -2.40
C HIS A 89 -4.65 12.68 -1.63
N GLU A 90 -5.04 13.71 -0.85
CA GLU A 90 -4.10 14.66 -0.27
C GLU A 90 -3.02 14.01 0.62
N HIS A 91 -3.34 12.97 1.40
CA HIS A 91 -2.33 12.27 2.18
C HIS A 91 -1.23 11.62 1.31
N ILE A 92 -1.59 11.00 0.18
CA ILE A 92 -0.62 10.41 -0.76
C ILE A 92 0.23 11.50 -1.42
N ARG A 93 -0.38 12.64 -1.77
CA ARG A 93 0.33 13.83 -2.28
C ARG A 93 1.29 14.39 -1.23
N ASP A 94 0.88 14.42 0.03
CA ASP A 94 1.72 14.85 1.14
C ASP A 94 2.91 13.91 1.37
N VAL A 95 2.72 12.60 1.28
CA VAL A 95 3.83 11.62 1.31
C VAL A 95 4.83 11.89 0.19
N CYS A 96 4.38 12.22 -1.03
CA CYS A 96 5.29 12.63 -2.11
C CYS A 96 6.09 13.88 -1.73
N ARG A 97 5.47 14.90 -1.14
CA ARG A 97 6.17 16.10 -0.68
C ARG A 97 7.16 15.81 0.46
N ARG A 98 6.78 14.97 1.44
CA ARG A 98 7.71 14.51 2.50
C ARG A 98 8.96 13.87 1.91
N LEU A 99 8.80 12.95 0.96
CA LEU A 99 9.91 12.29 0.29
C LEU A 99 10.74 13.29 -0.56
N ALA A 100 10.08 14.24 -1.22
CA ALA A 100 10.78 15.27 -1.99
C ALA A 100 11.61 16.22 -1.09
N LYS A 101 11.14 16.53 0.13
CA LYS A 101 11.93 17.24 1.16
C LYS A 101 13.17 16.47 1.58
N LEU A 102 13.17 15.15 1.43
CA LEU A 102 14.34 14.30 1.67
C LEU A 102 15.22 14.11 0.42
N GLY A 103 14.95 14.85 -0.66
CA GLY A 103 15.74 14.83 -1.88
C GLY A 103 15.26 13.87 -2.97
N ALA A 104 14.12 13.20 -2.80
CA ALA A 104 13.60 12.29 -3.81
C ALA A 104 12.85 13.01 -4.94
N TYR A 105 12.86 12.40 -6.12
CA TYR A 105 11.80 12.56 -7.10
C TYR A 105 10.69 11.57 -6.71
N ALA A 106 9.62 12.06 -6.12
CA ALA A 106 8.51 11.25 -5.67
C ALA A 106 7.32 11.40 -6.61
N ILE A 107 6.69 10.28 -7.02
CA ILE A 107 5.59 10.28 -7.96
C ILE A 107 4.54 9.25 -7.58
N ALA A 108 3.27 9.67 -7.60
CA ALA A 108 2.12 8.83 -7.33
C ALA A 108 1.19 8.77 -8.55
N PRO A 109 1.19 7.68 -9.34
CA PRO A 109 0.27 7.50 -10.45
C PRO A 109 -1.14 7.14 -9.97
N GLU A 110 -2.18 7.66 -10.67
CA GLU A 110 -3.61 7.32 -10.45
C GLU A 110 -3.95 5.97 -11.08
N LEU A 111 -3.66 4.89 -10.37
CA LEU A 111 -3.76 3.53 -10.92
C LEU A 111 -5.19 3.05 -11.18
N PHE A 112 -6.19 3.80 -10.75
CA PHE A 112 -7.61 3.50 -10.97
C PHE A 112 -8.27 4.33 -12.08
N PHE A 113 -7.52 5.19 -12.76
CA PHE A 113 -8.07 6.19 -13.67
C PHE A 113 -8.93 5.61 -14.82
N ARG A 114 -8.67 4.36 -15.23
CA ARG A 114 -9.50 3.66 -16.26
C ARG A 114 -10.78 3.08 -15.67
N GLN A 115 -10.79 2.76 -14.38
CA GLN A 115 -11.97 2.18 -13.72
C GLN A 115 -12.89 3.25 -13.14
N GLY A 116 -12.38 4.45 -12.87
CA GLY A 116 -13.14 5.57 -12.37
C GLY A 116 -12.37 6.43 -11.36
N ASN A 117 -13.06 7.45 -10.86
CA ASN A 117 -12.52 8.32 -9.81
C ASN A 117 -12.98 7.84 -8.42
N PRO A 118 -12.11 7.23 -7.61
CA PRO A 118 -12.48 6.76 -6.27
C PRO A 118 -12.93 7.89 -5.34
N GLY A 119 -12.41 9.11 -5.52
CA GLY A 119 -12.80 10.29 -4.73
C GLY A 119 -14.25 10.75 -4.96
N ALA A 120 -14.89 10.32 -6.04
CA ALA A 120 -16.29 10.60 -6.33
C ALA A 120 -17.26 9.57 -5.71
N VAL A 121 -16.76 8.46 -5.16
CA VAL A 121 -17.58 7.38 -4.63
C VAL A 121 -17.60 7.44 -3.10
N THR A 122 -18.78 7.67 -2.53
CA THR A 122 -18.96 7.79 -1.07
C THR A 122 -19.27 6.44 -0.39
N ASP A 123 -19.86 5.49 -1.16
CA ASP A 123 -20.19 4.17 -0.64
C ASP A 123 -19.02 3.20 -0.80
N MET A 124 -18.56 2.62 0.31
CA MET A 124 -17.40 1.71 0.35
C MET A 124 -17.63 0.42 -0.45
N GLN A 125 -18.82 -0.14 -0.42
CA GLN A 125 -19.10 -1.37 -1.16
C GLN A 125 -19.05 -1.12 -2.67
N THR A 126 -19.61 0.00 -3.11
CA THR A 126 -19.56 0.47 -4.50
C THR A 126 -18.11 0.74 -4.93
N LEU A 127 -17.32 1.43 -4.11
CA LEU A 127 -15.89 1.66 -4.37
C LEU A 127 -15.13 0.34 -4.59
N MET A 128 -15.32 -0.61 -3.68
CA MET A 128 -14.64 -1.90 -3.76
C MET A 128 -15.09 -2.73 -4.96
N ARG A 129 -16.40 -2.79 -5.24
CA ARG A 129 -16.98 -3.62 -6.31
C ARG A 129 -16.69 -3.04 -7.71
N ASP A 130 -16.88 -1.73 -7.88
CA ASP A 130 -16.95 -1.11 -9.21
C ASP A 130 -15.63 -0.48 -9.65
N ILE A 131 -14.73 -0.18 -8.70
CA ILE A 131 -13.39 0.35 -8.99
C ILE A 131 -12.31 -0.64 -8.58
N VAL A 132 -12.07 -0.86 -7.28
CA VAL A 132 -10.89 -1.57 -6.79
C VAL A 132 -10.81 -3.01 -7.29
N ALA A 133 -11.93 -3.76 -7.26
CA ALA A 133 -11.99 -5.13 -7.72
C ALA A 133 -11.90 -5.29 -9.24
N ARG A 134 -12.01 -4.18 -9.99
CA ARG A 134 -11.96 -4.14 -11.45
C ARG A 134 -10.57 -3.85 -12.02
N VAL A 135 -9.59 -3.60 -11.18
CA VAL A 135 -8.23 -3.26 -11.60
C VAL A 135 -7.40 -4.53 -11.78
N PRO A 136 -6.95 -4.86 -13.01
CA PRO A 136 -6.07 -5.99 -13.24
C PRO A 136 -4.66 -5.72 -12.69
N ASP A 137 -4.05 -6.69 -12.00
CA ASP A 137 -2.65 -6.57 -11.56
C ASP A 137 -1.71 -6.32 -12.75
N ALA A 138 -1.95 -6.93 -13.90
CA ALA A 138 -1.14 -6.72 -15.11
C ALA A 138 -1.17 -5.26 -15.60
N GLN A 139 -2.34 -4.59 -15.54
CA GLN A 139 -2.45 -3.16 -15.84
C GLN A 139 -1.59 -2.34 -14.87
N VAL A 140 -1.69 -2.63 -13.57
CA VAL A 140 -0.93 -1.93 -12.53
C VAL A 140 0.57 -2.07 -12.74
N MET A 141 1.06 -3.28 -13.03
CA MET A 141 2.50 -3.50 -13.31
C MET A 141 2.96 -2.68 -14.51
N SER A 142 2.19 -2.68 -15.61
CA SER A 142 2.49 -1.88 -16.81
C SER A 142 2.48 -0.37 -16.55
N ASP A 143 1.52 0.12 -15.77
CA ASP A 143 1.42 1.54 -15.42
C ASP A 143 2.60 1.99 -14.53
N LEU A 144 3.06 1.12 -13.63
CA LEU A 144 4.25 1.38 -12.80
C LEU A 144 5.54 1.34 -13.63
N ASP A 145 5.67 0.42 -14.60
CA ASP A 145 6.81 0.38 -15.52
C ASP A 145 6.86 1.67 -16.36
N ALA A 146 5.73 2.13 -16.89
CA ALA A 146 5.62 3.38 -17.63
C ALA A 146 5.95 4.60 -16.76
N THR A 147 5.49 4.60 -15.49
CA THR A 147 5.78 5.66 -14.52
C THR A 147 7.29 5.74 -14.25
N LEU A 148 7.94 4.59 -14.05
CA LEU A 148 9.39 4.51 -13.84
C LEU A 148 10.16 5.04 -15.06
N ALA A 149 9.81 4.55 -16.26
CA ALA A 149 10.47 4.95 -17.51
C ALA A 149 10.30 6.44 -17.78
N TRP A 150 9.09 6.98 -17.62
CA TRP A 150 8.81 8.41 -17.79
C TRP A 150 9.60 9.27 -16.80
N SER A 151 9.62 8.88 -15.51
CA SER A 151 10.36 9.60 -14.47
C SER A 151 11.86 9.66 -14.74
N ARG A 152 12.44 8.61 -15.36
CA ARG A 152 13.83 8.60 -15.82
C ARG A 152 14.09 9.70 -16.85
N GLY A 153 13.17 9.89 -17.80
CA GLY A 153 13.21 10.97 -18.80
C GLY A 153 13.10 12.36 -18.17
N GLU A 154 12.45 12.48 -17.01
CA GLU A 154 12.27 13.74 -16.26
C GLU A 154 13.41 14.03 -15.27
N GLY A 155 14.51 13.28 -15.31
CA GLY A 155 15.71 13.51 -14.50
C GLY A 155 15.78 12.71 -13.19
N ALA A 156 14.88 11.77 -12.94
CA ALA A 156 14.96 10.85 -11.80
C ALA A 156 15.93 9.69 -12.10
N THR A 157 17.21 9.99 -12.32
CA THR A 157 18.21 9.03 -12.81
C THR A 157 18.90 8.24 -11.71
N GLY A 158 18.79 8.66 -10.44
CA GLY A 158 19.28 7.91 -9.29
C GLY A 158 18.57 6.57 -9.09
N LYS A 159 18.95 5.80 -8.07
CA LYS A 159 18.28 4.51 -7.78
C LYS A 159 16.80 4.71 -7.52
N ALA A 160 15.97 3.76 -7.98
CA ALA A 160 14.52 3.77 -7.79
C ALA A 160 14.11 2.88 -6.62
N GLY A 161 13.08 3.30 -5.90
CA GLY A 161 12.35 2.53 -4.92
C GLY A 161 10.86 2.69 -5.10
N ILE A 162 10.10 1.87 -4.39
CA ILE A 162 8.63 1.92 -4.37
C ILE A 162 8.14 1.87 -2.92
N THR A 163 7.11 2.65 -2.62
CA THR A 163 6.39 2.53 -1.35
C THR A 163 4.89 2.57 -1.61
N GLY A 164 4.10 1.85 -0.81
CA GLY A 164 2.65 1.81 -1.04
C GLY A 164 1.88 1.45 0.23
N PHE A 165 0.66 1.97 0.31
CA PHE A 165 -0.18 1.94 1.50
C PHE A 165 -1.45 1.13 1.25
N CYS A 166 -1.86 0.28 2.19
CA CYS A 166 -3.09 -0.51 2.09
C CYS A 166 -3.10 -1.39 0.82
N TRP A 167 -3.97 -1.11 -0.14
CA TRP A 167 -3.95 -1.74 -1.46
C TRP A 167 -2.58 -1.58 -2.13
N GLY A 168 -1.99 -0.39 -2.06
CA GLY A 168 -0.66 -0.11 -2.59
C GLY A 168 0.46 -0.87 -1.87
N GLY A 169 0.28 -1.23 -0.61
CA GLY A 169 1.21 -2.11 0.10
C GLY A 169 1.27 -3.52 -0.50
N ARG A 170 0.11 -4.07 -0.94
CA ARG A 170 0.08 -5.31 -1.72
C ARG A 170 0.81 -5.15 -3.05
N ILE A 171 0.55 -4.06 -3.77
CA ILE A 171 1.18 -3.76 -5.06
C ILE A 171 2.70 -3.63 -4.92
N THR A 172 3.20 -3.04 -3.84
CA THR A 172 4.64 -2.92 -3.58
C THR A 172 5.34 -4.29 -3.57
N TRP A 173 4.77 -5.30 -2.90
CA TRP A 173 5.31 -6.67 -2.93
C TRP A 173 5.27 -7.28 -4.32
N LEU A 174 4.17 -7.10 -5.05
CA LEU A 174 4.02 -7.65 -6.40
C LEU A 174 4.99 -6.99 -7.38
N TYR A 175 5.15 -5.66 -7.29
CA TYR A 175 6.07 -4.94 -8.16
C TYR A 175 7.53 -5.26 -7.86
N ALA A 176 7.88 -5.49 -6.60
CA ALA A 176 9.21 -5.95 -6.21
C ALA A 176 9.54 -7.38 -6.73
N ALA A 177 8.53 -8.19 -7.04
CA ALA A 177 8.71 -9.47 -7.72
C ALA A 177 8.70 -9.35 -9.26
N HIS A 178 8.05 -8.30 -9.79
CA HIS A 178 7.91 -8.02 -11.21
C HIS A 178 9.15 -7.34 -11.79
N SER A 179 9.64 -6.27 -11.16
CA SER A 179 10.66 -5.39 -11.71
C SER A 179 12.01 -5.58 -11.03
N ASP A 180 13.08 -5.62 -11.83
CA ASP A 180 14.48 -5.54 -11.39
C ASP A 180 15.03 -4.10 -11.44
N ALA A 181 14.23 -3.14 -11.90
CA ALA A 181 14.61 -1.74 -12.03
C ALA A 181 14.48 -0.94 -10.73
N ILE A 182 13.90 -1.52 -9.66
CA ILE A 182 13.86 -0.92 -8.33
C ILE A 182 14.91 -1.56 -7.40
N ALA A 183 15.48 -0.76 -6.52
CA ALA A 183 16.49 -1.21 -5.56
C ALA A 183 15.85 -1.73 -4.25
N ALA A 184 14.68 -1.24 -3.87
CA ALA A 184 13.97 -1.64 -2.66
C ALA A 184 12.48 -1.23 -2.69
N GLY A 185 11.66 -1.88 -1.88
CA GLY A 185 10.28 -1.53 -1.63
C GLY A 185 9.95 -1.35 -0.15
N VAL A 186 8.93 -0.53 0.17
CA VAL A 186 8.36 -0.42 1.52
C VAL A 186 6.86 -0.60 1.45
N ALA A 187 6.35 -1.67 2.04
CA ALA A 187 4.95 -2.07 1.97
C ALA A 187 4.25 -1.80 3.31
N TRP A 188 3.28 -0.90 3.34
CA TRP A 188 2.54 -0.51 4.52
C TRP A 188 1.19 -1.22 4.55
N TYR A 189 0.97 -2.04 5.58
CA TYR A 189 -0.29 -2.72 5.88
C TYR A 189 -1.05 -3.22 4.64
N GLY A 190 -0.31 -3.80 3.69
CA GLY A 190 -0.88 -4.38 2.48
C GLY A 190 -1.30 -5.84 2.67
N ARG A 191 -2.40 -6.26 2.03
CA ARG A 191 -2.85 -7.65 2.07
C ARG A 191 -1.74 -8.58 1.58
N LEU A 192 -1.46 -9.65 2.33
CA LEU A 192 -0.40 -10.62 2.05
C LEU A 192 -0.94 -11.91 1.42
N VAL A 193 -2.12 -12.34 1.84
CA VAL A 193 -2.77 -13.59 1.42
C VAL A 193 -4.17 -13.25 0.91
N GLY A 194 -4.63 -13.94 -0.11
CA GLY A 194 -5.97 -13.76 -0.64
C GLY A 194 -6.38 -14.91 -1.57
N GLN A 195 -7.59 -14.85 -2.08
CA GLN A 195 -8.07 -15.77 -3.09
C GLN A 195 -7.67 -15.23 -4.47
N ALA A 196 -7.04 -16.07 -5.28
CA ALA A 196 -6.70 -15.75 -6.66
C ALA A 196 -7.97 -15.51 -7.50
N SER A 197 -7.87 -14.58 -8.44
CA SER A 197 -8.90 -14.31 -9.45
C SER A 197 -8.23 -14.05 -10.79
N GLU A 198 -9.00 -13.97 -11.86
CA GLU A 198 -8.49 -13.64 -13.19
C GLU A 198 -7.73 -12.30 -13.21
N LEU A 199 -8.25 -11.27 -12.50
CA LEU A 199 -7.63 -9.95 -12.44
C LEU A 199 -6.50 -9.86 -11.41
N GLN A 200 -6.51 -10.71 -10.38
CA GLN A 200 -5.54 -10.78 -9.29
C GLN A 200 -5.08 -12.22 -9.10
N PRO A 201 -4.23 -12.74 -10.02
CA PRO A 201 -3.90 -14.17 -10.07
C PRO A 201 -2.97 -14.62 -8.94
N VAL A 202 -2.25 -13.70 -8.31
CA VAL A 202 -1.29 -14.00 -7.23
C VAL A 202 -1.38 -12.96 -6.11
N HIS A 203 -0.96 -13.37 -4.91
CA HIS A 203 -0.81 -12.49 -3.76
C HIS A 203 0.67 -12.42 -3.31
N PRO A 204 1.05 -11.47 -2.46
CA PRO A 204 2.44 -11.31 -2.02
C PRO A 204 3.11 -12.59 -1.54
N VAL A 205 2.41 -13.45 -0.78
CA VAL A 205 2.94 -14.72 -0.29
C VAL A 205 3.34 -15.67 -1.43
N ASP A 206 2.61 -15.64 -2.56
CA ASP A 206 2.85 -16.51 -3.72
C ASP A 206 4.09 -16.10 -4.52
N VAL A 207 4.53 -14.86 -4.36
CA VAL A 207 5.69 -14.28 -5.08
C VAL A 207 6.89 -14.05 -4.18
N ALA A 208 6.75 -14.25 -2.88
CA ALA A 208 7.78 -13.95 -1.87
C ALA A 208 9.14 -14.58 -2.19
N ALA A 209 9.15 -15.85 -2.61
CA ALA A 209 10.39 -16.58 -2.90
C ALA A 209 11.16 -16.01 -4.10
N ARG A 210 10.50 -15.31 -5.01
CA ARG A 210 11.08 -14.81 -6.28
C ARG A 210 11.20 -13.28 -6.36
N LEU A 211 11.20 -12.59 -5.22
CA LEU A 211 11.42 -11.15 -5.19
C LEU A 211 12.73 -10.81 -5.92
N ARG A 212 12.72 -9.71 -6.68
CA ARG A 212 13.87 -9.15 -7.38
C ARG A 212 14.49 -7.99 -6.62
N ALA A 213 13.67 -7.30 -5.80
CA ALA A 213 14.12 -6.26 -4.89
C ALA A 213 13.66 -6.57 -3.46
N PRO A 214 14.49 -6.28 -2.43
CA PRO A 214 14.09 -6.47 -1.04
C PRO A 214 12.99 -5.51 -0.64
N VAL A 215 12.12 -5.98 0.28
CA VAL A 215 10.98 -5.21 0.76
C VAL A 215 10.94 -5.18 2.29
N LEU A 216 10.76 -3.98 2.85
CA LEU A 216 10.37 -3.79 4.25
C LEU A 216 8.85 -3.75 4.36
N GLY A 217 8.26 -4.73 5.04
CA GLY A 217 6.84 -4.73 5.39
C GLY A 217 6.62 -4.06 6.75
N LEU A 218 5.68 -3.11 6.82
CA LEU A 218 5.30 -2.38 8.02
C LEU A 218 3.82 -2.66 8.31
N TYR A 219 3.57 -3.47 9.34
CA TYR A 219 2.25 -4.05 9.61
C TYR A 219 1.74 -3.68 10.99
N ALA A 220 0.43 -3.73 11.16
CA ALA A 220 -0.26 -3.43 12.40
C ALA A 220 -0.66 -4.70 13.14
N GLY A 221 -0.49 -4.73 14.47
CA GLY A 221 -0.80 -5.89 15.30
C GLY A 221 -2.30 -6.10 15.48
N GLU A 222 -3.08 -5.02 15.50
CA GLU A 222 -4.54 -5.01 15.65
C GLU A 222 -5.27 -4.79 14.30
N ASP A 223 -4.68 -5.22 13.20
CA ASP A 223 -5.32 -5.11 11.88
C ASP A 223 -6.29 -6.27 11.64
N ALA A 224 -7.59 -6.02 11.77
CA ALA A 224 -8.63 -7.01 11.51
C ALA A 224 -8.68 -7.48 10.04
N GLY A 225 -8.19 -6.69 9.10
CA GLY A 225 -8.14 -7.02 7.67
C GLY A 225 -6.90 -7.83 7.26
N ILE A 226 -5.86 -7.85 8.10
CA ILE A 226 -4.59 -8.54 7.85
C ILE A 226 -4.22 -9.35 9.11
N PRO A 227 -4.78 -10.56 9.28
CA PRO A 227 -4.52 -11.40 10.44
C PRO A 227 -3.04 -11.72 10.62
N GLN A 228 -2.58 -11.85 11.87
CA GLN A 228 -1.18 -12.15 12.16
C GLN A 228 -0.69 -13.47 11.55
N ASP A 229 -1.61 -14.43 11.33
CA ASP A 229 -1.29 -15.67 10.60
C ASP A 229 -0.84 -15.40 9.16
N SER A 230 -1.41 -14.38 8.49
CA SER A 230 -0.96 -13.97 7.15
C SER A 230 0.43 -13.33 7.15
N VAL A 231 0.76 -12.59 8.22
CA VAL A 231 2.09 -12.03 8.44
C VAL A 231 3.10 -13.17 8.72
N ALA A 232 2.73 -14.15 9.53
CA ALA A 232 3.55 -15.33 9.81
C ALA A 232 3.79 -16.16 8.53
N ALA A 233 2.76 -16.38 7.72
CA ALA A 233 2.87 -17.07 6.42
C ALA A 233 3.85 -16.35 5.48
N MET A 234 3.75 -15.02 5.38
CA MET A 234 4.67 -14.23 4.55
C MET A 234 6.11 -14.30 5.06
N ARG A 235 6.34 -14.19 6.38
CA ARG A 235 7.68 -14.37 6.98
C ARG A 235 8.27 -15.73 6.66
N SER A 236 7.47 -16.79 6.77
CA SER A 236 7.90 -18.15 6.42
C SER A 236 8.24 -18.27 4.92
N ALA A 237 7.44 -17.68 4.05
CA ALA A 237 7.68 -17.67 2.61
C ALA A 237 8.97 -16.92 2.22
N LEU A 238 9.29 -15.82 2.91
CA LEU A 238 10.54 -15.06 2.71
C LEU A 238 11.79 -15.81 3.19
N GLN A 239 11.65 -16.77 4.08
CA GLN A 239 12.76 -17.53 4.69
C GLN A 239 12.82 -18.99 4.19
N ALA A 240 11.96 -19.39 3.25
CA ALA A 240 11.95 -20.74 2.72
C ALA A 240 13.29 -21.09 2.02
N GLU A 241 13.57 -22.37 1.91
CA GLU A 241 14.75 -22.83 1.19
C GLU A 241 14.68 -22.44 -0.31
N GLY A 242 15.81 -22.05 -0.88
CA GLY A 242 15.89 -21.69 -2.30
C GLY A 242 15.36 -20.31 -2.69
N VAL A 243 14.92 -19.48 -1.73
CA VAL A 243 14.45 -18.12 -2.03
C VAL A 243 15.55 -17.21 -2.59
N SER A 244 15.15 -16.16 -3.30
CA SER A 244 16.06 -15.16 -3.87
C SER A 244 16.86 -14.40 -2.80
N ALA A 245 17.94 -13.75 -3.19
CA ALA A 245 18.68 -12.85 -2.30
C ALA A 245 17.82 -11.67 -1.82
N ALA A 246 16.94 -11.17 -2.70
CA ALA A 246 16.00 -10.10 -2.36
C ALA A 246 14.98 -10.54 -1.31
N ALA A 247 14.46 -11.76 -1.40
CA ALA A 247 13.58 -12.33 -0.38
C ALA A 247 14.27 -12.42 0.97
N ARG A 248 15.51 -12.93 1.01
CA ARG A 248 16.32 -12.99 2.25
C ARG A 248 16.64 -11.61 2.82
N GLY A 249 16.79 -10.60 1.98
CA GLY A 249 17.01 -9.20 2.37
C GLY A 249 15.73 -8.47 2.81
N SER A 250 14.57 -9.12 2.68
CA SER A 250 13.28 -8.55 3.08
C SER A 250 12.98 -8.83 4.55
N SER A 251 12.20 -7.95 5.16
CA SER A 251 11.79 -8.09 6.56
C SER A 251 10.38 -7.54 6.80
N ILE A 252 9.78 -7.95 7.92
CA ILE A 252 8.47 -7.44 8.34
C ILE A 252 8.56 -6.98 9.79
N THR A 253 8.23 -5.72 10.04
CA THR A 253 8.01 -5.14 11.37
C THR A 253 6.53 -5.07 11.66
N VAL A 254 6.13 -5.48 12.86
CA VAL A 254 4.75 -5.36 13.35
C VAL A 254 4.72 -4.36 14.49
N TYR A 255 3.82 -3.41 14.43
CA TYR A 255 3.51 -2.43 15.48
C TYR A 255 2.34 -2.99 16.31
N PRO A 256 2.57 -3.49 17.53
CA PRO A 256 1.63 -4.38 18.21
C PRO A 256 0.24 -3.79 18.47
N GLN A 257 0.19 -2.49 18.79
CA GLN A 257 -1.05 -1.77 19.13
C GLN A 257 -1.63 -0.96 17.97
N ALA A 258 -0.96 -0.97 16.81
CA ALA A 258 -1.41 -0.27 15.63
C ALA A 258 -2.59 -0.99 14.98
N LYS A 259 -3.45 -0.22 14.33
CA LYS A 259 -4.57 -0.68 13.49
C LYS A 259 -4.29 -0.41 12.03
N HIS A 260 -5.11 -0.96 11.13
CA HIS A 260 -5.01 -0.70 9.71
C HIS A 260 -5.00 0.82 9.42
N GLY A 261 -4.03 1.28 8.62
CA GLY A 261 -3.91 2.71 8.29
C GLY A 261 -3.23 3.56 9.37
N PHE A 262 -2.45 2.97 10.28
CA PHE A 262 -1.81 3.69 11.39
C PHE A 262 -0.87 4.84 10.96
N HIS A 263 -0.42 4.85 9.71
CA HIS A 263 0.37 5.95 9.14
C HIS A 263 -0.51 7.05 8.52
N ALA A 264 -1.78 6.78 8.24
CA ALA A 264 -2.67 7.71 7.55
C ALA A 264 -3.21 8.78 8.51
N ASP A 265 -2.57 9.94 8.55
CA ASP A 265 -2.81 11.03 9.50
C ASP A 265 -4.21 11.68 9.41
N TYR A 266 -4.94 11.40 8.35
CA TYR A 266 -6.34 11.82 8.18
C TYR A 266 -7.36 10.85 8.79
N ARG A 267 -6.90 9.72 9.38
CA ARG A 267 -7.77 8.67 9.94
C ARG A 267 -7.72 8.59 11.45
N ALA A 268 -8.81 8.11 12.05
CA ALA A 268 -8.87 7.81 13.49
C ALA A 268 -7.86 6.73 13.95
N ALA A 269 -7.37 5.89 13.02
CA ALA A 269 -6.37 4.87 13.29
C ALA A 269 -4.93 5.40 13.32
N TYR A 270 -4.72 6.68 13.02
CA TYR A 270 -3.40 7.30 13.05
C TYR A 270 -2.76 7.22 14.44
N ARG A 271 -1.54 6.72 14.49
CA ARG A 271 -0.74 6.59 15.71
C ARG A 271 0.64 7.19 15.48
N PRO A 272 0.86 8.46 15.83
CA PRO A 272 2.13 9.14 15.60
C PRO A 272 3.31 8.43 16.27
N GLU A 273 3.09 7.79 17.44
CA GLU A 273 4.09 7.00 18.15
C GLU A 273 4.59 5.77 17.38
N ASP A 274 3.79 5.24 16.44
CA ASP A 274 4.16 4.16 15.54
C ASP A 274 4.49 4.68 14.13
N ALA A 275 3.72 5.65 13.63
CA ALA A 275 3.84 6.18 12.26
C ALA A 275 5.18 6.89 12.02
N VAL A 276 5.63 7.70 12.97
CA VAL A 276 6.88 8.47 12.85
C VAL A 276 8.10 7.53 12.84
N PRO A 277 8.29 6.62 13.80
CA PRO A 277 9.39 5.65 13.74
C PRO A 277 9.31 4.74 12.51
N ALA A 278 8.12 4.36 12.08
CA ALA A 278 7.93 3.55 10.88
C ALA A 278 8.39 4.29 9.61
N PHE A 279 8.08 5.59 9.49
CA PHE A 279 8.55 6.40 8.34
C PHE A 279 10.07 6.58 8.36
N VAL A 280 10.67 6.77 9.53
CA VAL A 280 12.14 6.81 9.71
C VAL A 280 12.76 5.48 9.28
N ALA A 281 12.20 4.36 9.69
CA ALA A 281 12.65 3.02 9.30
C ALA A 281 12.51 2.78 7.79
N ALA A 282 11.40 3.22 7.19
CA ALA A 282 11.18 3.16 5.74
C ALA A 282 12.26 3.92 4.97
N CYS A 283 12.55 5.17 5.35
CA CYS A 283 13.61 5.97 4.72
C CYS A 283 14.99 5.35 4.95
N ALA A 284 15.28 4.81 6.12
CA ALA A 284 16.54 4.13 6.41
C ALA A 284 16.72 2.88 5.54
N PHE A 285 15.67 2.07 5.37
CA PHE A 285 15.69 0.89 4.51
C PHE A 285 15.96 1.27 3.04
N LEU A 286 15.29 2.27 2.51
CA LEU A 286 15.55 2.76 1.15
C LEU A 286 16.99 3.24 0.98
N ARG A 287 17.54 3.98 1.97
CA ARG A 287 18.95 4.42 1.95
C ARG A 287 19.92 3.25 1.99
N GLN A 288 19.67 2.24 2.84
CA GLN A 288 20.49 1.03 2.93
C GLN A 288 20.62 0.34 1.57
N HIS A 289 19.58 0.43 0.73
CA HIS A 289 19.59 -0.11 -0.63
C HIS A 289 20.02 0.91 -1.69
N GLY A 290 20.57 2.04 -1.26
CA GLY A 290 21.32 2.99 -2.09
C GLY A 290 20.47 4.11 -2.72
N LEU A 291 19.26 4.37 -2.22
CA LEU A 291 18.57 5.60 -2.56
C LEU A 291 19.19 6.77 -1.77
N ALA A 292 19.65 7.79 -2.46
CA ALA A 292 20.33 8.94 -1.86
C ALA A 292 19.33 9.91 -1.19
N LEU A 293 18.61 9.44 -0.17
CA LEU A 293 17.68 10.23 0.62
C LEU A 293 18.38 10.88 1.82
N GLN A 294 17.98 12.11 2.17
CA GLN A 294 18.37 12.75 3.43
C GLN A 294 17.69 12.06 4.63
N ASN A 295 18.18 12.33 5.85
CA ASN A 295 17.50 11.86 7.05
C ASN A 295 16.21 12.64 7.26
N PRO A 296 15.09 11.96 7.61
CA PRO A 296 13.93 12.66 8.15
C PRO A 296 14.34 13.41 9.44
N VAL A 297 13.89 14.63 9.55
CA VAL A 297 14.11 15.50 10.72
C VAL A 297 13.01 15.28 11.73
#